data_903cfb30b9ff54a5113cc02af91c7ce6
#
_entry.id   903cfb30b9ff54a5113cc02af91c7ce6
#
_cell.length_a   1.000
_cell.length_b   1.000
_cell.length_c   1.000
_cell.angle_alpha   90.00
_cell.angle_beta   90.00
_cell.angle_gamma   90.00
#
_symmetry.space_group_name_H-M   'P 1'
#
loop_
_entity.id
_entity.type
_entity.pdbx_description
1 polymer ?
#
loop_
_entity_poly.entity_id
_entity_poly.type
_entity_poly.pdbx_seq_one_letter_code
_entity_poly.pdbx_strand_id
1 'polypeptide(L)'
;MSHQAGRTFLLWLLAMLVGAVIVWNSRFTADMSFFLPSRPTAEQQVLVDQLKESVVARLLMIGIEGGDAGQRAALSRDLRRRLAQLPAFAAVQNGEAGSQQADRDFLFKYRYLLSPTVSPARFTSDGLRSAIGNSIDLLASPAGMLIKTLLAHDPTGELLELLSHLDAGAQPNSVSGVWASRDGERAMLLVLTRALGSDTDGQEAAIASIREQFAAGAEASGVPWPSCSCPAQASLPSMPGRRSRAKSAACR
;
A
#
# COMPACT_ATOMS: atom_id res chain seq x y z
N MET A 1 -2.39 68.88 12.13
CA MET A 1 -1.50 67.72 12.07
C MET A 1 -2.19 66.32 12.15
N SER A 2 -3.51 66.24 12.34
CA SER A 2 -4.26 65.01 12.57
C SER A 2 -4.70 64.23 11.30
N HIS A 3 -4.86 64.89 10.17
CA HIS A 3 -5.30 64.23 8.93
C HIS A 3 -4.25 63.35 8.24
N GLN A 4 -2.97 63.66 8.40
CA GLN A 4 -1.90 62.84 7.81
C GLN A 4 -1.68 61.54 8.61
N ALA A 5 -1.78 61.58 9.94
CA ALA A 5 -1.67 60.39 10.79
C ALA A 5 -2.80 59.39 10.52
N GLY A 6 -4.03 59.86 10.28
CA GLY A 6 -5.16 58.99 9.93
C GLY A 6 -5.00 58.28 8.57
N ARG A 7 -4.43 59.02 7.57
CA ARG A 7 -4.17 58.42 6.24
C ARG A 7 -3.09 57.37 6.29
N THR A 8 -2.02 57.60 7.07
CA THR A 8 -0.94 56.60 7.25
C THR A 8 -1.44 55.35 7.98
N PHE A 9 -2.29 55.54 8.99
CA PHE A 9 -2.90 54.42 9.71
C PHE A 9 -3.83 53.58 8.82
N LEU A 10 -4.64 54.25 7.98
CA LEU A 10 -5.53 53.60 7.02
C LEU A 10 -4.74 52.77 5.95
N LEU A 11 -3.65 53.34 5.43
CA LEU A 11 -2.77 52.66 4.48
C LEU A 11 -2.08 51.44 5.12
N TRP A 12 -1.66 51.54 6.38
CA TRP A 12 -1.07 50.45 7.12
C TRP A 12 -2.10 49.34 7.37
N LEU A 13 -3.33 49.70 7.76
CA LEU A 13 -4.41 48.73 7.98
C LEU A 13 -4.82 48.01 6.67
N LEU A 14 -4.85 48.78 5.56
CA LEU A 14 -5.10 48.22 4.23
C LEU A 14 -3.98 47.21 3.83
N ALA A 15 -2.72 47.57 4.06
CA ALA A 15 -1.58 46.69 3.78
C ALA A 15 -1.62 45.40 4.63
N MET A 16 -1.99 45.53 5.91
CA MET A 16 -2.20 44.35 6.79
C MET A 16 -3.34 43.45 6.30
N LEU A 17 -4.44 44.04 5.86
CA LEU A 17 -5.59 43.30 5.35
C LEU A 17 -5.26 42.59 4.06
N VAL A 18 -4.55 43.23 3.13
CA VAL A 18 -4.05 42.63 1.88
C VAL A 18 -3.07 41.48 2.22
N GLY A 19 -2.15 41.69 3.16
CA GLY A 19 -1.23 40.65 3.61
C GLY A 19 -1.96 39.45 4.21
N ALA A 20 -2.97 39.67 5.04
CA ALA A 20 -3.80 38.62 5.62
C ALA A 20 -4.57 37.82 4.54
N VAL A 21 -5.11 38.49 3.52
CA VAL A 21 -5.81 37.84 2.40
C VAL A 21 -4.84 37.01 1.56
N ILE A 22 -3.61 37.49 1.31
CA ILE A 22 -2.58 36.75 0.59
C ILE A 22 -2.20 35.49 1.36
N VAL A 23 -1.96 35.61 2.68
CA VAL A 23 -1.60 34.47 3.52
C VAL A 23 -2.76 33.46 3.58
N TRP A 24 -3.99 33.90 3.69
CA TRP A 24 -5.18 33.05 3.72
C TRP A 24 -5.38 32.27 2.40
N ASN A 25 -5.05 32.92 1.28
CA ASN A 25 -5.18 32.29 -0.04
C ASN A 25 -3.92 31.52 -0.48
N SER A 26 -2.83 31.61 0.27
CA SER A 26 -1.60 30.87 0.01
C SER A 26 -1.75 29.42 0.43
N ARG A 27 -1.66 28.50 -0.52
CA ARG A 27 -1.58 27.05 -0.24
C ARG A 27 -0.13 26.74 0.13
N PHE A 28 0.11 26.47 1.40
CA PHE A 28 1.40 25.96 1.85
C PHE A 28 1.43 24.47 1.56
N THR A 29 2.16 24.07 0.52
CA THR A 29 2.44 22.64 0.26
C THR A 29 3.68 22.25 1.03
N ALA A 30 3.55 21.32 1.95
CA ALA A 30 4.68 20.71 2.66
C ALA A 30 5.32 19.60 1.79
N ASP A 31 5.88 19.98 0.64
CA ASP A 31 6.57 19.05 -0.24
C ASP A 31 8.04 18.90 0.20
N MET A 32 8.38 17.71 0.70
CA MET A 32 9.75 17.38 1.12
C MET A 32 10.75 17.42 -0.04
N SER A 33 10.30 17.46 -1.29
CA SER A 33 11.17 17.58 -2.45
C SER A 33 11.94 18.90 -2.51
N PHE A 34 11.51 19.91 -1.76
CA PHE A 34 12.21 21.21 -1.64
C PHE A 34 13.59 21.10 -0.97
N PHE A 35 13.83 20.04 -0.19
CA PHE A 35 15.12 19.79 0.46
C PHE A 35 16.11 19.01 -0.41
N LEU A 36 15.67 18.55 -1.60
CA LEU A 36 16.57 17.89 -2.54
C LEU A 36 17.38 18.91 -3.34
N PRO A 37 18.63 18.58 -3.74
CA PRO A 37 19.47 19.48 -4.52
C PRO A 37 18.74 19.97 -5.77
N SER A 38 18.69 21.28 -5.97
CA SER A 38 17.98 21.91 -7.10
C SER A 38 18.61 21.57 -8.47
N ARG A 39 19.79 20.96 -8.49
CA ARG A 39 20.49 20.47 -9.69
C ARG A 39 21.17 19.14 -9.39
N PRO A 40 20.44 18.03 -9.34
CA PRO A 40 21.04 16.72 -9.22
C PRO A 40 21.82 16.38 -10.48
N THR A 41 22.93 15.63 -10.34
CA THR A 41 23.59 15.01 -11.50
C THR A 41 22.64 13.98 -12.13
N ALA A 42 22.86 13.58 -13.40
CA ALA A 42 22.01 12.62 -14.09
C ALA A 42 21.84 11.30 -13.30
N GLU A 43 22.87 10.84 -12.60
CA GLU A 43 22.83 9.65 -11.75
C GLU A 43 22.02 9.88 -10.46
N GLN A 44 22.17 11.06 -9.85
CA GLN A 44 21.40 11.46 -8.67
C GLN A 44 19.93 11.66 -9.00
N GLN A 45 19.62 12.11 -10.22
CA GLN A 45 18.26 12.31 -10.69
C GLN A 45 17.50 10.99 -10.78
N VAL A 46 18.11 9.94 -11.30
CA VAL A 46 17.52 8.58 -11.33
C VAL A 46 17.20 8.09 -9.91
N LEU A 47 18.11 8.28 -8.96
CA LEU A 47 17.88 7.92 -7.55
C LEU A 47 16.76 8.72 -6.91
N VAL A 48 16.72 10.03 -7.16
CA VAL A 48 15.69 10.94 -6.65
C VAL A 48 14.31 10.57 -7.23
N ASP A 49 14.25 10.27 -8.53
CA ASP A 49 13.02 9.88 -9.20
C ASP A 49 12.56 8.49 -8.69
N GLN A 50 13.46 7.54 -8.50
CA GLN A 50 13.15 6.26 -7.89
C GLN A 50 12.63 6.39 -6.45
N LEU A 51 13.18 7.30 -5.66
CA LEU A 51 12.70 7.57 -4.29
C LEU A 51 11.33 8.24 -4.29
N LYS A 52 11.11 9.22 -5.19
CA LYS A 52 9.83 9.94 -5.30
C LYS A 52 8.70 9.07 -5.86
N GLU A 53 9.00 8.24 -6.84
CA GLU A 53 8.04 7.40 -7.54
C GLU A 53 7.94 5.98 -6.96
N SER A 54 8.72 5.68 -5.92
CA SER A 54 8.73 4.36 -5.30
C SER A 54 7.31 3.92 -4.91
N VAL A 55 6.92 2.75 -5.38
CA VAL A 55 5.65 2.10 -4.99
C VAL A 55 5.58 1.94 -3.48
N VAL A 56 6.72 1.67 -2.82
CA VAL A 56 6.80 1.49 -1.37
C VAL A 56 6.45 2.77 -0.62
N ALA A 57 6.85 3.95 -1.12
CA ALA A 57 6.54 5.23 -0.50
C ALA A 57 5.05 5.62 -0.57
N ARG A 58 4.29 4.98 -1.47
CA ARG A 58 2.84 5.17 -1.65
C ARG A 58 2.00 4.07 -1.01
N LEU A 59 2.65 3.12 -0.35
CA LEU A 59 2.01 1.95 0.21
C LEU A 59 1.59 2.22 1.65
N LEU A 60 0.30 2.12 1.92
CA LEU A 60 -0.28 2.22 3.25
C LEU A 60 -0.74 0.84 3.72
N MET A 61 -0.36 0.46 4.92
CA MET A 61 -0.83 -0.75 5.57
C MET A 61 -1.87 -0.37 6.64
N ILE A 62 -3.04 -0.97 6.57
CA ILE A 62 -4.14 -0.70 7.49
C ILE A 62 -4.40 -1.96 8.32
N GLY A 63 -4.49 -1.82 9.64
CA GLY A 63 -4.89 -2.87 10.56
C GLY A 63 -6.28 -2.57 11.13
N ILE A 64 -7.21 -3.52 11.04
CA ILE A 64 -8.54 -3.46 11.63
C ILE A 64 -8.54 -4.32 12.88
N GLU A 65 -8.74 -3.69 14.03
CA GLU A 65 -8.80 -4.33 15.35
C GLU A 65 -10.23 -4.33 15.89
N GLY A 66 -10.54 -5.27 16.78
CA GLY A 66 -11.85 -5.38 17.46
C GLY A 66 -12.76 -6.40 16.81
N GLY A 67 -13.93 -6.63 17.43
CA GLY A 67 -14.87 -7.66 17.00
C GLY A 67 -14.28 -9.08 16.94
N ASP A 68 -15.04 -10.02 16.42
CA ASP A 68 -14.53 -11.35 16.12
C ASP A 68 -13.83 -11.43 14.75
N ALA A 69 -13.20 -12.58 14.44
CA ALA A 69 -12.46 -12.76 13.19
C ALA A 69 -13.36 -12.65 11.94
N GLY A 70 -14.59 -13.10 12.02
CA GLY A 70 -15.57 -13.01 10.93
C GLY A 70 -16.02 -11.57 10.68
N GLN A 71 -16.27 -10.83 11.75
CA GLN A 71 -16.62 -9.41 11.69
C GLN A 71 -15.47 -8.57 11.12
N ARG A 72 -14.23 -8.79 11.57
CA ARG A 72 -13.05 -8.12 11.00
C ARG A 72 -12.89 -8.40 9.52
N ALA A 73 -13.08 -9.65 9.11
CA ALA A 73 -13.00 -10.03 7.70
C ALA A 73 -14.12 -9.38 6.87
N ALA A 74 -15.34 -9.31 7.39
CA ALA A 74 -16.48 -8.66 6.72
C ALA A 74 -16.22 -7.16 6.53
N LEU A 75 -15.74 -6.46 7.58
CA LEU A 75 -15.40 -5.04 7.51
C LEU A 75 -14.21 -4.79 6.58
N SER A 76 -13.19 -5.67 6.58
CA SER A 76 -12.06 -5.60 5.65
C SER A 76 -12.52 -5.67 4.18
N ARG A 77 -13.45 -6.58 3.85
CA ARG A 77 -14.03 -6.71 2.51
C ARG A 77 -14.85 -5.48 2.12
N ASP A 78 -15.65 -4.97 3.04
CA ASP A 78 -16.46 -3.77 2.79
C ASP A 78 -15.57 -2.54 2.56
N LEU A 79 -14.58 -2.33 3.43
CA LEU A 79 -13.62 -1.24 3.31
C LEU A 79 -12.83 -1.33 1.99
N ARG A 80 -12.38 -2.54 1.60
CA ARG A 80 -11.73 -2.75 0.29
C ARG A 80 -12.61 -2.30 -0.86
N ARG A 81 -13.89 -2.68 -0.87
CA ARG A 81 -14.83 -2.31 -1.94
C ARG A 81 -15.05 -0.80 -2.02
N ARG A 82 -15.22 -0.14 -0.87
CA ARG A 82 -15.42 1.33 -0.78
C ARG A 82 -14.18 2.07 -1.28
N LEU A 83 -13.00 1.72 -0.77
CA LEU A 83 -11.76 2.36 -1.15
C LEU A 83 -11.39 2.14 -2.62
N ALA A 84 -11.68 0.97 -3.18
CA ALA A 84 -11.43 0.66 -4.59
C ALA A 84 -12.25 1.54 -5.57
N GLN A 85 -13.34 2.15 -5.11
CA GLN A 85 -14.16 3.08 -5.90
C GLN A 85 -13.63 4.52 -5.88
N LEU A 86 -12.72 4.84 -4.97
CA LEU A 86 -12.19 6.19 -4.82
C LEU A 86 -11.00 6.42 -5.76
N PRO A 87 -10.98 7.56 -6.49
CA PRO A 87 -9.90 7.86 -7.42
C PRO A 87 -8.55 8.12 -6.74
N ALA A 88 -8.53 8.34 -5.42
CA ALA A 88 -7.32 8.56 -4.63
C ALA A 88 -6.42 7.31 -4.55
N PHE A 89 -6.97 6.11 -4.79
CA PHE A 89 -6.27 4.84 -4.64
C PHE A 89 -6.02 4.17 -5.99
N ALA A 90 -4.83 3.62 -6.15
CA ALA A 90 -4.44 2.87 -7.35
C ALA A 90 -4.78 1.37 -7.20
N ALA A 91 -4.63 0.84 -5.99
CA ALA A 91 -4.94 -0.55 -5.66
C ALA A 91 -5.29 -0.69 -4.18
N VAL A 92 -6.18 -1.64 -3.87
CA VAL A 92 -6.56 -2.00 -2.50
C VAL A 92 -6.65 -3.52 -2.43
N GLN A 93 -5.84 -4.12 -1.57
CA GLN A 93 -5.74 -5.57 -1.41
C GLN A 93 -5.89 -5.98 0.06
N ASN A 94 -6.60 -7.06 0.30
CA ASN A 94 -6.81 -7.62 1.64
C ASN A 94 -6.61 -9.14 1.68
N GLY A 95 -6.02 -9.72 0.64
CA GLY A 95 -5.82 -11.19 0.54
C GLY A 95 -7.04 -11.99 0.12
N GLU A 96 -8.15 -11.35 -0.24
CA GLU A 96 -9.34 -12.05 -0.71
C GLU A 96 -9.08 -12.79 -2.03
N ALA A 97 -9.61 -14.01 -2.16
CA ALA A 97 -9.31 -14.93 -3.26
C ALA A 97 -9.57 -14.40 -4.68
N GLY A 98 -10.37 -13.34 -4.82
CA GLY A 98 -10.66 -12.73 -6.13
C GLY A 98 -9.45 -12.06 -6.79
N SER A 99 -8.50 -11.53 -6.01
CA SER A 99 -7.24 -10.99 -6.54
C SER A 99 -6.24 -12.09 -6.88
N GLN A 100 -6.28 -13.21 -6.13
CA GLN A 100 -5.37 -14.33 -6.34
C GLN A 100 -5.56 -15.03 -7.68
N GLN A 101 -6.77 -15.04 -8.23
CA GLN A 101 -7.00 -15.67 -9.54
C GLN A 101 -6.32 -14.88 -10.66
N ALA A 102 -6.47 -13.56 -10.68
CA ALA A 102 -5.80 -12.71 -11.67
C ALA A 102 -4.25 -12.81 -11.55
N ASP A 103 -3.73 -12.89 -10.32
CA ASP A 103 -2.30 -13.06 -10.07
C ASP A 103 -1.81 -14.42 -10.56
N ARG A 104 -2.57 -15.49 -10.33
CA ARG A 104 -2.26 -16.84 -10.86
C ARG A 104 -2.26 -16.86 -12.38
N ASP A 105 -3.26 -16.27 -13.01
CA ASP A 105 -3.36 -16.20 -14.48
C ASP A 105 -2.19 -15.40 -15.05
N PHE A 106 -1.79 -14.32 -14.39
CA PHE A 106 -0.62 -13.53 -14.76
C PHE A 106 0.67 -14.33 -14.64
N LEU A 107 0.92 -14.96 -13.49
CA LEU A 107 2.10 -15.80 -13.27
C LEU A 107 2.16 -16.95 -14.27
N PHE A 108 1.04 -17.61 -14.53
CA PHE A 108 0.95 -18.67 -15.51
C PHE A 108 1.26 -18.19 -16.92
N LYS A 109 0.69 -17.06 -17.34
CA LYS A 109 0.91 -16.47 -18.66
C LYS A 109 2.36 -16.10 -18.91
N TYR A 110 3.02 -15.53 -17.90
CA TYR A 110 4.37 -14.99 -17.99
C TYR A 110 5.44 -15.86 -17.34
N ARG A 111 5.14 -17.14 -17.00
CA ARG A 111 6.02 -18.03 -16.27
C ARG A 111 7.42 -18.16 -16.88
N TYR A 112 7.52 -18.26 -18.20
CA TYR A 112 8.81 -18.35 -18.90
C TYR A 112 9.61 -17.04 -18.88
N LEU A 113 8.98 -15.92 -18.64
CA LEU A 113 9.64 -14.62 -18.51
C LEU A 113 10.09 -14.35 -17.08
N LEU A 114 9.32 -14.87 -16.11
CA LEU A 114 9.49 -14.61 -14.68
C LEU A 114 10.34 -15.68 -13.99
N SER A 115 10.41 -16.90 -14.53
CA SER A 115 11.17 -17.99 -13.93
C SER A 115 12.68 -17.73 -14.00
N PRO A 116 13.39 -17.85 -12.86
CA PRO A 116 14.83 -17.65 -12.81
C PRO A 116 15.61 -18.79 -13.47
N THR A 117 14.99 -19.95 -13.71
CA THR A 117 15.62 -21.13 -14.32
C THR A 117 15.61 -21.11 -15.84
N VAL A 118 14.84 -20.20 -16.43
CA VAL A 118 14.77 -20.05 -17.89
C VAL A 118 16.10 -19.51 -18.43
N SER A 119 16.75 -20.31 -19.26
CA SER A 119 18.00 -20.00 -19.93
C SER A 119 18.01 -20.65 -21.32
N PRO A 120 18.88 -20.20 -22.28
CA PRO A 120 18.99 -20.85 -23.57
C PRO A 120 19.27 -22.37 -23.49
N ALA A 121 20.03 -22.80 -22.50
CA ALA A 121 20.34 -24.23 -22.28
C ALA A 121 19.10 -25.05 -21.90
N ARG A 122 18.11 -24.45 -21.23
CA ARG A 122 16.85 -25.10 -20.85
C ARG A 122 16.03 -25.52 -22.07
N PHE A 123 16.14 -24.82 -23.17
CA PHE A 123 15.38 -25.05 -24.41
C PHE A 123 16.15 -25.86 -25.47
N THR A 124 17.29 -26.43 -25.12
CA THR A 124 17.95 -27.45 -25.95
C THR A 124 17.17 -28.78 -25.85
N SER A 125 17.40 -29.71 -26.79
CA SER A 125 16.80 -31.04 -26.76
C SER A 125 17.05 -31.78 -25.46
N ASP A 126 18.27 -31.69 -24.92
CA ASP A 126 18.65 -32.32 -23.66
C ASP A 126 18.08 -31.60 -22.44
N GLY A 127 18.05 -30.26 -22.46
CA GLY A 127 17.44 -29.45 -21.42
C GLY A 127 15.93 -29.71 -21.29
N LEU A 128 15.22 -29.78 -22.41
CA LEU A 128 13.79 -30.08 -22.42
C LEU A 128 13.52 -31.54 -21.98
N ARG A 129 14.33 -32.50 -22.44
CA ARG A 129 14.21 -33.91 -22.01
C ARG A 129 14.39 -34.04 -20.50
N SER A 130 15.38 -33.35 -19.93
CA SER A 130 15.60 -33.33 -18.49
C SER A 130 14.44 -32.66 -17.74
N ALA A 131 13.95 -31.52 -18.20
CA ALA A 131 12.84 -30.83 -17.57
C ALA A 131 11.55 -31.64 -17.56
N ILE A 132 11.22 -32.28 -18.69
CA ILE A 132 10.04 -33.14 -18.81
C ILE A 132 10.22 -34.40 -17.97
N GLY A 133 11.45 -34.98 -17.92
CA GLY A 133 11.76 -36.10 -17.04
C GLY A 133 11.48 -35.80 -15.58
N ASN A 134 11.98 -34.67 -15.07
CA ASN A 134 11.69 -34.20 -13.71
C ASN A 134 10.18 -34.06 -13.45
N SER A 135 9.44 -33.56 -14.43
CA SER A 135 7.99 -33.45 -14.35
C SER A 135 7.27 -34.78 -14.28
N ILE A 136 7.76 -35.78 -15.01
CA ILE A 136 7.26 -37.18 -14.96
C ILE A 136 7.56 -37.82 -13.59
N ASP A 137 8.77 -37.59 -13.06
CA ASP A 137 9.15 -38.10 -11.75
C ASP A 137 8.29 -37.49 -10.64
N LEU A 138 7.96 -36.21 -10.78
CA LEU A 138 7.06 -35.50 -9.87
C LEU A 138 5.63 -36.06 -9.93
N LEU A 139 5.14 -36.48 -11.10
CA LEU A 139 3.85 -37.21 -11.23
C LEU A 139 3.84 -38.55 -10.50
N ALA A 140 4.96 -39.23 -10.42
CA ALA A 140 5.09 -40.49 -9.69
C ALA A 140 5.13 -40.26 -8.17
N SER A 141 5.30 -39.04 -7.70
CA SER A 141 5.30 -38.69 -6.27
C SER A 141 3.88 -38.60 -5.69
N PRO A 142 3.72 -38.62 -4.34
CA PRO A 142 2.43 -38.40 -3.69
C PRO A 142 1.76 -37.07 -4.07
N ALA A 143 2.53 -36.05 -4.49
CA ALA A 143 2.02 -34.77 -4.96
C ALA A 143 1.48 -34.82 -6.41
N GLY A 144 1.73 -35.90 -7.15
CA GLY A 144 1.40 -36.02 -8.56
C GLY A 144 -0.07 -35.82 -8.91
N MET A 145 -0.98 -36.19 -8.00
CA MET A 145 -2.41 -35.99 -8.19
C MET A 145 -2.81 -34.49 -8.28
N LEU A 146 -2.15 -33.65 -7.50
CA LEU A 146 -2.37 -32.20 -7.50
C LEU A 146 -1.75 -31.51 -8.73
N ILE A 147 -0.66 -32.08 -9.25
CA ILE A 147 0.14 -31.47 -10.31
C ILE A 147 -0.33 -31.92 -11.70
N LYS A 148 -1.06 -33.05 -11.78
CA LYS A 148 -1.52 -33.65 -13.04
C LYS A 148 -2.25 -32.67 -13.98
N THR A 149 -3.11 -31.83 -13.44
CA THR A 149 -3.85 -30.83 -14.22
C THR A 149 -2.96 -29.68 -14.69
N LEU A 150 -1.95 -29.33 -13.90
CA LEU A 150 -1.01 -28.26 -14.22
C LEU A 150 -0.03 -28.68 -15.29
N LEU A 151 0.45 -29.92 -15.24
CA LEU A 151 1.51 -30.44 -16.10
C LEU A 151 1.14 -30.44 -17.58
N ALA A 152 -0.15 -30.64 -17.92
CA ALA A 152 -0.63 -30.58 -19.30
C ALA A 152 -0.41 -29.19 -19.92
N HIS A 153 -0.34 -28.15 -19.13
CA HIS A 153 -0.20 -26.74 -19.55
C HIS A 153 1.20 -26.18 -19.26
N ASP A 154 1.96 -26.83 -18.39
CA ASP A 154 3.33 -26.47 -18.00
C ASP A 154 4.24 -27.71 -17.93
N PRO A 155 4.57 -28.34 -19.09
CA PRO A 155 5.31 -29.60 -19.12
C PRO A 155 6.75 -29.47 -18.60
N THR A 156 7.32 -28.28 -18.59
CA THR A 156 8.67 -28.02 -18.09
C THR A 156 8.71 -27.66 -16.60
N GLY A 157 7.54 -27.48 -15.96
CA GLY A 157 7.43 -27.22 -14.52
C GLY A 157 7.86 -25.81 -14.09
N GLU A 158 7.93 -24.85 -15.01
CA GLU A 158 8.43 -23.50 -14.73
C GLU A 158 7.55 -22.73 -13.74
N LEU A 159 6.23 -22.98 -13.73
CA LEU A 159 5.34 -22.37 -12.76
C LEU A 159 5.61 -22.88 -11.34
N LEU A 160 5.87 -24.18 -11.18
CA LEU A 160 6.21 -24.76 -9.88
C LEU A 160 7.53 -24.20 -9.35
N GLU A 161 8.51 -24.04 -10.22
CA GLU A 161 9.79 -23.45 -9.88
C GLU A 161 9.63 -21.98 -9.47
N LEU A 162 8.84 -21.21 -10.23
CA LEU A 162 8.51 -19.83 -9.91
C LEU A 162 7.80 -19.72 -8.55
N LEU A 163 6.81 -20.57 -8.29
CA LEU A 163 6.09 -20.59 -7.03
C LEU A 163 7.00 -20.96 -5.85
N SER A 164 7.91 -21.92 -6.03
CA SER A 164 8.87 -22.30 -4.98
C SER A 164 9.79 -21.14 -4.58
N HIS A 165 10.17 -20.30 -5.54
CA HIS A 165 10.96 -19.10 -5.29
C HIS A 165 10.14 -17.99 -4.62
N LEU A 166 8.85 -17.86 -4.94
CA LEU A 166 7.94 -16.90 -4.32
C LEU A 166 7.52 -17.33 -2.91
N ASP A 167 7.34 -18.63 -2.68
CA ASP A 167 6.98 -19.20 -1.37
C ASP A 167 8.15 -19.19 -0.36
N ALA A 168 9.38 -18.95 -0.79
CA ALA A 168 10.53 -18.78 0.10
C ALA A 168 10.40 -17.55 1.01
N GLY A 169 9.45 -16.64 0.74
CA GLY A 169 9.04 -15.55 1.62
C GLY A 169 7.90 -15.98 2.55
N ALA A 170 7.85 -15.40 3.76
CA ALA A 170 6.76 -15.63 4.69
C ALA A 170 5.41 -15.27 4.05
N GLN A 171 4.56 -16.25 3.80
CA GLN A 171 3.19 -15.99 3.34
C GLN A 171 2.43 -15.17 4.43
N PRO A 172 1.64 -14.17 4.02
CA PRO A 172 0.78 -13.46 4.97
C PRO A 172 -0.17 -14.44 5.64
N ASN A 173 -0.29 -14.33 6.98
CA ASN A 173 -1.30 -15.10 7.69
C ASN A 173 -2.69 -14.72 7.16
N SER A 174 -3.58 -15.70 7.03
CA SER A 174 -4.94 -15.50 6.53
C SER A 174 -5.95 -16.08 7.51
N VAL A 175 -6.92 -15.26 7.92
CA VAL A 175 -8.01 -15.65 8.82
C VAL A 175 -9.34 -15.24 8.19
N SER A 176 -10.29 -16.15 8.12
CA SER A 176 -11.59 -15.93 7.49
C SER A 176 -11.51 -15.43 6.03
N GLY A 177 -10.44 -15.81 5.30
CA GLY A 177 -10.24 -15.48 3.87
C GLY A 177 -9.76 -14.05 3.59
N VAL A 178 -9.20 -13.36 4.59
CA VAL A 178 -8.50 -12.07 4.45
C VAL A 178 -7.16 -12.13 5.17
N TRP A 179 -6.20 -11.29 4.78
CA TRP A 179 -4.92 -11.20 5.47
C TRP A 179 -5.10 -10.80 6.92
N ALA A 180 -4.30 -11.40 7.77
CA ALA A 180 -4.29 -11.15 9.20
C ALA A 180 -2.87 -10.91 9.70
N SER A 181 -2.75 -10.22 10.84
CA SER A 181 -1.51 -10.13 11.59
C SER A 181 -1.04 -11.51 12.06
N ARG A 182 0.21 -11.61 12.48
CA ARG A 182 0.79 -12.91 12.94
C ARG A 182 0.05 -13.52 14.10
N ASP A 183 -0.49 -12.69 15.00
CA ASP A 183 -1.33 -13.07 16.14
C ASP A 183 -2.79 -13.37 15.75
N GLY A 184 -3.20 -13.03 14.53
CA GLY A 184 -4.58 -13.18 14.05
C GLY A 184 -5.57 -12.14 14.60
N GLU A 185 -5.11 -11.18 15.40
CA GLU A 185 -5.97 -10.21 16.09
C GLU A 185 -6.41 -9.04 15.20
N ARG A 186 -5.70 -8.81 14.08
CA ARG A 186 -5.97 -7.72 13.14
C ARG A 186 -6.23 -8.27 11.75
N ALA A 187 -7.25 -7.75 11.07
CA ALA A 187 -7.35 -7.92 9.62
C ALA A 187 -6.52 -6.83 8.93
N MET A 188 -5.73 -7.25 7.93
CA MET A 188 -4.77 -6.38 7.25
C MET A 188 -5.24 -6.01 5.85
N LEU A 189 -5.11 -4.73 5.48
CA LEU A 189 -5.29 -4.24 4.12
C LEU A 189 -4.03 -3.52 3.66
N LEU A 190 -3.72 -3.69 2.39
CA LEU A 190 -2.65 -2.99 1.70
C LEU A 190 -3.28 -2.05 0.68
N VAL A 191 -2.97 -0.76 0.81
CA VAL A 191 -3.54 0.30 -0.02
C VAL A 191 -2.42 1.05 -0.72
N LEU A 192 -2.49 1.13 -2.04
CA LEU A 192 -1.57 1.91 -2.86
C LEU A 192 -2.25 3.23 -3.23
N THR A 193 -1.70 4.34 -2.76
CA THR A 193 -2.19 5.68 -3.09
C THR A 193 -1.74 6.11 -4.50
N ARG A 194 -2.51 7.01 -5.14
CA ARG A 194 -2.06 7.68 -6.38
C ARG A 194 -1.17 8.87 -6.09
N ALA A 195 -1.35 9.52 -4.93
CA ALA A 195 -0.46 10.57 -4.48
C ALA A 195 0.97 10.06 -4.36
N LEU A 196 1.93 10.86 -4.77
CA LEU A 196 3.35 10.53 -4.62
C LEU A 196 3.71 10.40 -3.14
N GLY A 197 4.73 9.61 -2.82
CA GLY A 197 5.20 9.46 -1.44
C GLY A 197 5.74 10.76 -0.84
N SER A 198 6.21 11.68 -1.67
CA SER A 198 6.66 13.02 -1.29
C SER A 198 5.53 14.04 -1.12
N ASP A 199 4.34 13.77 -1.67
CA ASP A 199 3.15 14.62 -1.55
C ASP A 199 2.45 14.34 -0.21
N THR A 200 2.89 15.05 0.82
CA THR A 200 2.36 14.88 2.19
C THR A 200 0.89 15.26 2.29
N ASP A 201 0.45 16.29 1.58
CA ASP A 201 -0.94 16.74 1.60
C ASP A 201 -1.86 15.71 0.92
N GLY A 202 -1.43 15.16 -0.20
CA GLY A 202 -2.14 14.06 -0.89
C GLY A 202 -2.19 12.78 -0.07
N GLN A 203 -1.12 12.44 0.65
CA GLN A 203 -1.09 11.29 1.57
C GLN A 203 -2.01 11.51 2.78
N GLU A 204 -2.03 12.72 3.35
CA GLU A 204 -2.93 13.05 4.46
C GLU A 204 -4.40 12.99 4.02
N ALA A 205 -4.73 13.53 2.85
CA ALA A 205 -6.07 13.43 2.26
C ALA A 205 -6.49 11.97 2.02
N ALA A 206 -5.57 11.12 1.54
CA ALA A 206 -5.83 9.70 1.37
C ALA A 206 -6.11 9.01 2.71
N ILE A 207 -5.33 9.30 3.75
CA ILE A 207 -5.53 8.77 5.10
C ILE A 207 -6.87 9.25 5.69
N ALA A 208 -7.25 10.51 5.49
CA ALA A 208 -8.53 11.04 5.92
C ALA A 208 -9.69 10.30 5.25
N SER A 209 -9.61 10.05 3.93
CA SER A 209 -10.60 9.27 3.18
C SER A 209 -10.71 7.84 3.69
N ILE A 210 -9.59 7.19 4.05
CA ILE A 210 -9.60 5.85 4.65
C ILE A 210 -10.37 5.85 5.98
N ARG A 211 -10.10 6.82 6.85
CA ARG A 211 -10.77 6.94 8.16
C ARG A 211 -12.27 7.17 8.01
N GLU A 212 -12.66 8.01 7.07
CA GLU A 212 -14.06 8.28 6.76
C GLU A 212 -14.79 7.02 6.28
N GLN A 213 -14.22 6.30 5.31
CA GLN A 213 -14.81 5.06 4.81
C GLN A 213 -14.83 3.94 5.86
N PHE A 214 -13.83 3.89 6.73
CA PHE A 214 -13.81 2.98 7.85
C PHE A 214 -14.94 3.29 8.85
N ALA A 215 -15.12 4.56 9.23
CA ALA A 215 -16.19 4.97 10.14
C ALA A 215 -17.56 4.60 9.57
N ALA A 216 -17.81 4.90 8.29
CA ALA A 216 -19.06 4.54 7.61
C ALA A 216 -19.30 3.02 7.56
N GLY A 217 -18.26 2.20 7.35
CA GLY A 217 -18.34 0.74 7.37
C GLY A 217 -18.56 0.19 8.78
N ALA A 218 -17.93 0.79 9.79
CA ALA A 218 -18.08 0.43 11.18
C ALA A 218 -19.51 0.69 11.69
N GLU A 219 -20.07 1.84 11.39
CA GLU A 219 -21.46 2.18 11.71
C GLU A 219 -22.44 1.20 11.05
N ALA A 220 -22.24 0.89 9.78
CA ALA A 220 -23.09 -0.06 9.05
C ALA A 220 -23.02 -1.48 9.61
N SER A 221 -21.92 -1.87 10.24
CA SER A 221 -21.74 -3.20 10.85
C SER A 221 -22.47 -3.35 12.19
N GLY A 222 -22.85 -2.25 12.85
CA GLY A 222 -23.48 -2.25 14.18
C GLY A 222 -22.58 -2.76 15.31
N VAL A 223 -21.30 -2.95 15.07
CA VAL A 223 -20.30 -3.42 16.05
C VAL A 223 -19.51 -2.21 16.56
N PRO A 224 -19.29 -2.07 17.88
CA PRO A 224 -18.42 -1.02 18.41
C PRO A 224 -16.96 -1.32 18.04
N TRP A 225 -16.42 -0.56 17.09
CA TRP A 225 -15.05 -0.71 16.64
C TRP A 225 -14.13 0.26 17.36
N PRO A 226 -13.02 -0.19 17.95
CA PRO A 226 -11.93 0.70 18.30
C PRO A 226 -11.34 1.32 17.02
N SER A 227 -10.80 2.51 17.13
CA SER A 227 -10.27 3.28 16.01
C SER A 227 -9.35 2.48 15.09
N CYS A 228 -9.46 2.72 13.77
CA CYS A 228 -8.55 2.18 12.77
C CYS A 228 -7.09 2.63 13.04
N SER A 229 -6.18 1.70 13.30
CA SER A 229 -4.77 2.01 13.39
C SER A 229 -4.13 1.99 12.01
N CYS A 230 -3.86 3.20 11.48
CA CYS A 230 -2.96 3.35 10.33
C CYS A 230 -1.55 3.57 10.87
N PRO A 231 -0.62 2.62 10.75
CA PRO A 231 0.77 2.82 11.14
C PRO A 231 1.58 3.62 10.09
N ALA A 232 0.94 4.52 9.34
CA ALA A 232 1.62 5.42 8.40
C ALA A 232 2.47 6.50 9.09
N GLN A 233 2.67 6.41 10.41
CA GLN A 233 3.65 7.17 11.18
C GLN A 233 4.71 6.25 11.77
N ALA A 234 5.32 5.41 10.95
CA ALA A 234 6.58 4.81 11.28
C ALA A 234 7.67 5.89 11.21
N SER A 235 7.83 6.59 12.35
CA SER A 235 9.07 7.17 12.85
C SER A 235 9.94 7.97 11.87
N LEU A 236 9.61 9.25 11.73
CA LEU A 236 10.70 10.24 11.85
C LEU A 236 11.12 10.27 13.34
N PRO A 237 12.42 10.21 13.65
CA PRO A 237 12.87 10.32 15.02
C PRO A 237 12.38 11.65 15.59
N SER A 238 11.54 11.58 16.62
CA SER A 238 11.05 12.74 17.34
C SER A 238 12.23 13.51 17.90
N MET A 239 12.47 14.71 17.35
CA MET A 239 13.32 15.67 18.04
C MET A 239 12.73 15.91 19.46
N PRO A 240 13.54 15.84 20.53
CA PRO A 240 13.06 16.06 21.88
C PRO A 240 12.75 17.55 22.06
N GLY A 241 11.47 17.91 22.10
CA GLY A 241 11.13 19.30 22.44
C GLY A 241 9.75 19.80 22.01
N ARG A 242 8.68 19.04 22.18
CA ARG A 242 7.34 19.62 22.39
C ARG A 242 6.40 18.56 23.00
N ARG A 243 6.20 18.64 24.30
CA ARG A 243 5.10 17.94 24.97
C ARG A 243 3.78 18.63 24.60
N SER A 244 3.04 18.11 23.63
CA SER A 244 1.63 18.37 23.53
C SER A 244 0.89 17.38 24.43
N ARG A 245 0.28 17.90 25.50
CA ARG A 245 -0.66 17.17 26.35
C ARG A 245 -1.89 16.82 25.50
N ALA A 246 -1.91 15.66 24.91
CA ALA A 246 -3.15 15.04 24.46
C ALA A 246 -3.80 14.40 25.70
N LYS A 247 -4.92 14.99 26.14
CA LYS A 247 -5.78 14.44 27.17
C LYS A 247 -6.36 13.12 26.64
N SER A 248 -5.98 12.01 27.27
CA SER A 248 -6.70 10.76 27.15
C SER A 248 -8.09 10.95 27.79
N ALA A 249 -9.12 11.07 26.96
CA ALA A 249 -10.49 10.89 27.40
C ALA A 249 -10.74 9.39 27.46
N ALA A 250 -10.67 8.82 28.67
CA ALA A 250 -11.19 7.50 28.94
C ALA A 250 -12.71 7.57 28.77
N CYS A 251 -13.27 6.83 27.81
CA CYS A 251 -14.67 6.46 27.83
C CYS A 251 -14.84 5.36 28.88
N ARG A 252 -15.70 5.64 29.87
CA ARG A 252 -16.36 4.65 30.71
C ARG A 252 -17.57 4.11 29.97
#